data_ba2305f9c9198e10339863ae450365d1
#
_entry.id   ba2305f9c9198e10339863ae450365d1
#
_cell.length_a   1.000
_cell.length_b   1.000
_cell.length_c   1.000
_cell.angle_alpha   90.00
_cell.angle_beta   90.00
_cell.angle_gamma   90.00
#
_symmetry.space_group_name_H-M   'P 1'
#
loop_
_entity.id
_entity.type
_entity.pdbx_description
1 polymer ?
#
loop_
_entity_poly.entity_id
_entity_poly.type
_entity_poly.pdbx_seq_one_letter_code
_entity_poly.pdbx_strand_id
1 'polypeptide(L)'
;TANLFYTNTLNSVANRMSYDPETGARVYKKENVNGNWQARGYFSFNTPLKNKKFTISSNTNARYSDAVSYTSVGNSKNADQELSTTHNLGLGERFTGSYRSEVFDLSLSGSVNYNLVRNSKQENSNRETFDYYIGGNTNVNLPWQISISTDINCRFKDGYTGGLNNNEVLWNAQISK
;
A
#
# COMPACT_ATOMS: atom_id res chain seq x y z
N THR A 1 -9.23 -11.35 -14.41
CA THR A 1 -10.32 -10.67 -13.67
C THR A 1 -10.00 -9.19 -13.59
N ALA A 2 -11.01 -8.35 -13.82
CA ALA A 2 -10.90 -6.89 -13.63
C ALA A 2 -12.14 -6.42 -12.85
N ASN A 3 -11.91 -5.56 -11.85
CA ASN A 3 -12.96 -4.97 -11.05
C ASN A 3 -12.70 -3.48 -10.88
N LEU A 4 -13.75 -2.68 -10.93
CA LEU A 4 -13.71 -1.26 -10.66
C LEU A 4 -14.81 -0.90 -9.66
N PHE A 5 -14.45 -0.16 -8.63
CA PHE A 5 -15.36 0.30 -7.58
C PHE A 5 -15.26 1.81 -7.45
N TYR A 6 -16.42 2.44 -7.34
CA TYR A 6 -16.53 3.86 -7.04
C TYR A 6 -17.47 4.05 -5.87
N THR A 7 -17.08 4.85 -4.90
CA THR A 7 -17.90 5.21 -3.74
C THR A 7 -17.84 6.71 -3.55
N ASN A 8 -19.00 7.34 -3.44
CA ASN A 8 -19.13 8.75 -3.08
C ASN A 8 -19.96 8.84 -1.79
N THR A 9 -19.45 9.59 -0.81
CA THR A 9 -20.12 9.77 0.48
C THR A 9 -20.59 11.20 0.59
N LEU A 10 -21.90 11.38 0.61
CA LEU A 10 -22.54 12.67 0.80
C LEU A 10 -22.80 12.91 2.30
N ASN A 11 -22.71 14.17 2.72
CA ASN A 11 -22.98 14.59 4.09
C ASN A 11 -22.17 13.82 5.14
N SER A 12 -20.89 13.58 4.86
CA SER A 12 -19.98 12.98 5.84
C SER A 12 -19.88 13.89 7.07
N VAL A 13 -19.84 13.28 8.26
CA VAL A 13 -19.69 14.03 9.51
C VAL A 13 -18.21 14.27 9.78
N ALA A 14 -17.81 15.54 9.87
CA ALA A 14 -16.49 15.96 10.30
C ALA A 14 -16.56 16.73 11.61
N ASN A 15 -15.55 16.57 12.46
CA ASN A 15 -15.42 17.33 13.70
C ASN A 15 -14.69 18.63 13.40
N ARG A 16 -15.30 19.77 13.73
CA ARG A 16 -14.67 21.09 13.70
C ARG A 16 -14.41 21.56 15.11
N MET A 17 -13.19 21.96 15.39
CA MET A 17 -12.80 22.61 16.64
C MET A 17 -12.78 24.12 16.42
N SER A 18 -13.41 24.89 17.30
CA SER A 18 -13.26 26.33 17.44
C SER A 18 -12.68 26.66 18.81
N TYR A 19 -11.84 27.68 18.87
CA TYR A 19 -11.26 28.19 20.11
C TYR A 19 -11.99 29.49 20.52
N ASP A 20 -12.40 29.55 21.78
CA ASP A 20 -12.97 30.74 22.36
C ASP A 20 -11.87 31.53 23.09
N PRO A 21 -11.46 32.70 22.58
CA PRO A 21 -10.36 33.48 23.17
C PRO A 21 -10.71 34.11 24.53
N GLU A 22 -12.00 34.29 24.86
CA GLU A 22 -12.41 34.89 26.12
C GLU A 22 -12.36 33.89 27.28
N THR A 23 -12.80 32.66 27.04
CA THR A 23 -12.86 31.60 28.04
C THR A 23 -11.69 30.61 27.99
N GLY A 24 -10.91 30.61 26.91
CA GLY A 24 -9.88 29.63 26.64
C GLY A 24 -10.41 28.25 26.29
N ALA A 25 -11.74 28.13 26.11
CA ALA A 25 -12.41 26.85 25.86
C ALA A 25 -12.23 26.39 24.40
N ARG A 26 -12.13 25.06 24.21
CA ARG A 26 -12.22 24.43 22.91
C ARG A 26 -13.59 23.82 22.72
N VAL A 27 -14.30 24.26 21.71
CA VAL A 27 -15.64 23.80 21.36
C VAL A 27 -15.55 22.92 20.13
N TYR A 28 -16.05 21.69 20.25
CA TYR A 28 -16.12 20.74 19.15
C TYR A 28 -17.53 20.65 18.62
N LYS A 29 -17.71 20.91 17.33
CA LYS A 29 -18.98 20.77 16.62
C LYS A 29 -18.85 19.72 15.52
N LYS A 30 -19.91 18.98 15.30
CA LYS A 30 -20.05 18.09 14.15
C LYS A 30 -20.68 18.85 13.00
N GLU A 31 -20.03 18.84 11.86
CA GLU A 31 -20.51 19.48 10.65
C GLU A 31 -20.54 18.49 9.49
N ASN A 32 -21.51 18.64 8.61
CA ASN A 32 -21.59 17.82 7.41
C ASN A 32 -20.68 18.40 6.33
N VAL A 33 -19.85 17.54 5.75
CA VAL A 33 -18.94 17.89 4.65
C VAL A 33 -19.21 16.99 3.44
N ASN A 34 -19.00 17.54 2.26
CA ASN A 34 -19.10 16.84 1.00
C ASN A 34 -17.74 16.82 0.29
N GLY A 35 -17.59 15.94 -0.70
CA GLY A 35 -16.35 15.78 -1.44
C GLY A 35 -15.54 14.53 -1.05
N ASN A 36 -16.07 13.70 -0.16
CA ASN A 36 -15.47 12.40 0.17
C ASN A 36 -15.85 11.37 -0.88
N TRP A 37 -14.86 10.91 -1.64
CA TRP A 37 -15.08 9.86 -2.63
C TRP A 37 -13.84 8.99 -2.80
N GLN A 38 -14.02 7.80 -3.35
CA GLN A 38 -12.92 6.91 -3.68
C GLN A 38 -13.24 6.10 -4.93
N ALA A 39 -12.20 5.86 -5.71
CA ALA A 39 -12.18 4.90 -6.80
C ALA A 39 -11.12 3.85 -6.54
N ARG A 40 -11.42 2.59 -6.82
CA ARG A 40 -10.49 1.47 -6.70
C ARG A 40 -10.58 0.60 -7.94
N GLY A 41 -9.44 0.29 -8.52
CA GLY A 41 -9.29 -0.65 -9.62
C GLY A 41 -8.47 -1.85 -9.17
N TYR A 42 -8.87 -3.02 -9.59
CA TYR A 42 -8.14 -4.26 -9.41
C TYR A 42 -8.12 -5.03 -10.70
N PHE A 43 -6.93 -5.45 -11.12
CA PHE A 43 -6.74 -6.33 -12.26
C PHE A 43 -5.88 -7.51 -11.86
N SER A 44 -6.32 -8.71 -12.20
CA SER A 44 -5.58 -9.94 -11.96
C SER A 44 -5.54 -10.78 -13.21
N PHE A 45 -4.34 -11.17 -13.57
CA PHE A 45 -4.05 -12.04 -14.68
C PHE A 45 -3.24 -13.24 -14.17
N ASN A 46 -3.62 -14.43 -14.57
CA ASN A 46 -2.91 -15.67 -14.27
C ASN A 46 -3.03 -16.60 -15.47
N THR A 47 -1.90 -17.04 -15.99
CA THR A 47 -1.90 -17.96 -17.14
C THR A 47 -0.77 -18.98 -17.05
N PRO A 48 -1.07 -20.26 -17.24
CA PRO A 48 -0.05 -21.25 -17.51
C PRO A 48 0.45 -21.09 -18.95
N LEU A 49 1.73 -21.24 -19.18
CA LEU A 49 2.32 -21.28 -20.51
C LEU A 49 2.10 -22.66 -21.17
N LYS A 50 2.40 -22.78 -22.48
CA LYS A 50 2.08 -23.95 -23.31
C LYS A 50 2.44 -25.31 -22.71
N ASN A 51 3.52 -25.40 -21.95
CA ASN A 51 3.97 -26.67 -21.35
C ASN A 51 3.38 -26.92 -19.95
N LYS A 52 2.48 -26.05 -19.46
CA LYS A 52 1.86 -26.09 -18.11
C LYS A 52 2.85 -26.14 -16.93
N LYS A 53 4.16 -26.12 -17.21
CA LYS A 53 5.21 -26.09 -16.20
C LYS A 53 5.51 -24.68 -15.72
N PHE A 54 5.26 -23.68 -16.57
CA PHE A 54 5.42 -22.27 -16.26
C PHE A 54 4.07 -21.62 -16.04
N THR A 55 3.96 -20.83 -15.01
CA THR A 55 2.81 -19.98 -14.73
C THR A 55 3.28 -18.57 -14.50
N ILE A 56 2.58 -17.61 -15.10
CA ILE A 56 2.82 -16.17 -14.89
C ILE A 56 1.55 -15.57 -14.30
N SER A 57 1.71 -14.80 -13.25
CA SER A 57 0.63 -14.01 -12.67
C SER A 57 1.04 -12.56 -12.47
N SER A 58 0.08 -11.67 -12.69
CA SER A 58 0.19 -10.23 -12.45
C SER A 58 -1.04 -9.79 -11.68
N ASN A 59 -0.84 -8.97 -10.66
CA ASN A 59 -1.91 -8.38 -9.87
C ASN A 59 -1.64 -6.89 -9.73
N THR A 60 -2.48 -6.10 -10.38
CA THR A 60 -2.45 -4.64 -10.35
C THR A 60 -3.56 -4.14 -9.44
N ASN A 61 -3.25 -3.21 -8.57
CA ASN A 61 -4.23 -2.46 -7.82
C ASN A 61 -3.97 -0.95 -7.95
N ALA A 62 -5.05 -0.20 -8.07
CA ALA A 62 -5.01 1.25 -8.10
C ALA A 62 -6.11 1.79 -7.18
N ARG A 63 -5.78 2.77 -6.37
CA ARG A 63 -6.73 3.45 -5.49
C ARG A 63 -6.48 4.94 -5.56
N TYR A 64 -7.56 5.68 -5.73
CA TYR A 64 -7.57 7.12 -5.55
C TYR A 64 -8.72 7.51 -4.61
N SER A 65 -8.47 8.44 -3.70
CA SER A 65 -9.53 8.95 -2.81
C SER A 65 -9.27 10.40 -2.40
N ASP A 66 -10.35 11.15 -2.30
CA ASP A 66 -10.41 12.45 -1.67
C ASP A 66 -11.12 12.33 -0.32
N ALA A 67 -10.44 12.82 0.72
CA ALA A 67 -10.98 12.89 2.08
C ALA A 67 -11.02 14.34 2.52
N VAL A 68 -12.22 14.83 2.82
CA VAL A 68 -12.48 16.20 3.27
C VAL A 68 -12.63 16.21 4.78
N SER A 69 -11.87 17.05 5.46
CA SER A 69 -11.90 17.20 6.92
C SER A 69 -11.50 18.61 7.33
N TYR A 70 -11.74 18.96 8.59
CA TYR A 70 -11.25 20.21 9.16
C TYR A 70 -9.82 20.02 9.69
N THR A 71 -8.94 20.98 9.37
CA THR A 71 -7.55 20.99 9.83
C THR A 71 -7.16 22.37 10.34
N SER A 72 -6.28 22.42 11.34
CA SER A 72 -5.73 23.69 11.85
C SER A 72 -4.68 24.20 10.87
N VAL A 73 -4.80 25.45 10.46
CA VAL A 73 -3.84 26.12 9.57
C VAL A 73 -2.99 27.09 10.39
N GLY A 74 -1.65 26.95 10.29
CA GLY A 74 -0.67 27.77 11.03
C GLY A 74 -0.10 27.10 12.28
N ASN A 75 0.85 27.79 12.90
CA ASN A 75 1.64 27.27 14.04
C ASN A 75 0.98 27.50 15.42
N SER A 76 -0.20 28.10 15.48
CA SER A 76 -0.89 28.37 16.74
C SER A 76 -1.69 27.15 17.18
N LYS A 77 -1.54 26.75 18.45
CA LYS A 77 -2.36 25.70 19.07
C LYS A 77 -3.85 26.05 19.13
N ASN A 78 -4.19 27.30 18.90
CA ASN A 78 -5.54 27.86 18.95
C ASN A 78 -6.00 28.39 17.58
N ALA A 79 -5.34 27.97 16.51
CA ALA A 79 -5.73 28.37 15.16
C ALA A 79 -7.12 27.81 14.80
N ASP A 80 -7.94 28.61 14.16
CA ASP A 80 -9.20 28.19 13.57
C ASP A 80 -8.95 27.08 12.56
N GLN A 81 -9.90 26.14 12.51
CA GLN A 81 -9.84 25.03 11.57
C GLN A 81 -10.49 25.42 10.26
N GLU A 82 -9.78 25.13 9.18
CA GLU A 82 -10.28 25.29 7.82
C GLU A 82 -10.57 23.93 7.17
N LEU A 83 -11.47 23.95 6.21
CA LEU A 83 -11.75 22.78 5.40
C LEU A 83 -10.54 22.43 4.53
N SER A 84 -10.11 21.19 4.61
CA SER A 84 -8.96 20.67 3.90
C SER A 84 -9.32 19.38 3.17
N THR A 85 -8.82 19.22 1.96
CA THR A 85 -8.94 17.98 1.20
C THR A 85 -7.59 17.26 1.19
N THR A 86 -7.62 15.98 1.53
CA THR A 86 -6.47 15.09 1.40
C THR A 86 -6.69 14.17 0.23
N HIS A 87 -5.82 14.27 -0.76
CA HIS A 87 -5.76 13.41 -1.95
C HIS A 87 -4.83 12.24 -1.66
N ASN A 88 -5.32 11.03 -1.84
CA ASN A 88 -4.53 9.81 -1.67
C ASN A 88 -4.53 9.02 -2.97
N LEU A 89 -3.35 8.74 -3.51
CA LEU A 89 -3.13 7.84 -4.62
C LEU A 89 -2.30 6.66 -4.15
N GLY A 90 -2.78 5.46 -4.39
CA GLY A 90 -2.05 4.22 -4.16
C GLY A 90 -2.02 3.39 -5.43
N LEU A 91 -0.85 2.99 -5.87
CA LEU A 91 -0.64 2.09 -7.01
C LEU A 91 0.19 0.91 -6.54
N GLY A 92 -0.25 -0.30 -6.86
CA GLY A 92 0.48 -1.51 -6.54
C GLY A 92 0.48 -2.46 -7.73
N GLU A 93 1.64 -3.05 -7.96
CA GLU A 93 1.82 -4.12 -8.94
C GLU A 93 2.57 -5.27 -8.29
N ARG A 94 2.09 -6.48 -8.53
CA ARG A 94 2.78 -7.70 -8.12
C ARG A 94 2.87 -8.65 -9.31
N PHE A 95 4.08 -9.08 -9.58
CA PHE A 95 4.40 -10.04 -10.62
C PHE A 95 4.94 -11.32 -10.00
N THR A 96 4.49 -12.48 -10.47
CA THR A 96 5.01 -13.78 -10.03
C THR A 96 5.19 -14.70 -11.23
N GLY A 97 6.38 -15.26 -11.38
CA GLY A 97 6.68 -16.32 -12.32
C GLY A 97 7.03 -17.60 -11.57
N SER A 98 6.40 -18.69 -11.90
CA SER A 98 6.71 -19.99 -11.29
C SER A 98 6.97 -21.05 -12.34
N TYR A 99 7.91 -21.92 -12.03
CA TYR A 99 8.23 -23.14 -12.77
C TYR A 99 8.05 -24.33 -11.84
N ARG A 100 7.37 -25.36 -12.31
CA ARG A 100 7.15 -26.58 -11.55
C ARG A 100 7.47 -27.83 -12.39
N SER A 101 8.27 -28.71 -11.80
CA SER A 101 8.55 -30.03 -12.33
C SER A 101 8.53 -31.07 -11.19
N GLU A 102 8.73 -32.33 -11.51
CA GLU A 102 8.76 -33.41 -10.51
C GLU A 102 9.97 -33.29 -9.55
N VAL A 103 11.08 -32.73 -10.03
CA VAL A 103 12.35 -32.64 -9.28
C VAL A 103 12.59 -31.23 -8.75
N PHE A 104 12.11 -30.21 -9.44
CA PHE A 104 12.51 -28.82 -9.18
C PHE A 104 11.29 -27.88 -9.30
N ASP A 105 11.06 -27.11 -8.26
CA ASP A 105 10.12 -26.02 -8.23
C ASP A 105 10.87 -24.69 -8.01
N LEU A 106 10.53 -23.68 -8.79
CA LEU A 106 11.05 -22.32 -8.65
C LEU A 106 9.89 -21.33 -8.72
N SER A 107 9.89 -20.36 -7.81
CA SER A 107 8.99 -19.22 -7.89
C SER A 107 9.77 -17.94 -7.65
N LEU A 108 9.60 -16.97 -8.54
CA LEU A 108 10.15 -15.63 -8.43
C LEU A 108 9.01 -14.64 -8.37
N SER A 109 9.08 -13.69 -7.44
CA SER A 109 8.08 -12.65 -7.29
C SER A 109 8.71 -11.30 -7.08
N GLY A 110 8.08 -10.27 -7.65
CA GLY A 110 8.42 -8.88 -7.42
C GLY A 110 7.16 -8.08 -7.19
N SER A 111 7.23 -7.05 -6.37
CA SER A 111 6.15 -6.09 -6.25
C SER A 111 6.67 -4.69 -5.99
N VAL A 112 5.91 -3.71 -6.44
CA VAL A 112 6.09 -2.30 -6.15
C VAL A 112 4.78 -1.73 -5.64
N ASN A 113 4.85 -0.93 -4.56
CA ASN A 113 3.72 -0.16 -4.07
C ASN A 113 4.15 1.30 -3.98
N TYR A 114 3.42 2.15 -4.68
CA TYR A 114 3.58 3.59 -4.67
C TYR A 114 2.43 4.22 -3.91
N ASN A 115 2.73 5.11 -2.97
CA ASN A 115 1.72 5.85 -2.23
C ASN A 115 2.05 7.34 -2.26
N LEU A 116 1.08 8.14 -2.66
CA LEU A 116 1.14 9.59 -2.68
C LEU A 116 0.01 10.15 -1.82
N VAL A 117 0.36 10.99 -0.86
CA VAL A 117 -0.59 11.75 -0.03
C VAL A 117 -0.31 13.23 -0.20
N ARG A 118 -1.33 13.98 -0.58
CA ARG A 118 -1.26 15.44 -0.74
C ARG A 118 -2.40 16.08 0.04
N ASN A 119 -2.06 17.00 0.92
CA ASN A 119 -3.04 17.77 1.69
C ASN A 119 -3.08 19.21 1.18
N SER A 120 -4.28 19.75 0.98
CA SER A 120 -4.47 21.09 0.39
C SER A 120 -4.07 22.25 1.31
N LYS A 121 -3.96 22.01 2.63
CA LYS A 121 -3.69 23.02 3.65
C LYS A 121 -2.45 22.74 4.48
N GLN A 122 -2.00 21.49 4.54
CA GLN A 122 -0.85 21.06 5.35
C GLN A 122 0.20 20.40 4.46
N GLU A 123 1.07 21.21 3.84
CA GLU A 123 2.13 20.70 2.97
C GLU A 123 3.10 19.75 3.68
N ASN A 124 3.34 19.97 4.98
CA ASN A 124 4.19 19.11 5.80
C ASN A 124 3.63 17.70 6.00
N SER A 125 2.35 17.47 5.68
CA SER A 125 1.70 16.16 5.71
C SER A 125 1.82 15.43 4.38
N ASN A 126 2.36 16.07 3.35
CA ASN A 126 2.56 15.48 2.05
C ASN A 126 3.62 14.37 2.13
N ARG A 127 3.29 13.23 1.56
CA ARG A 127 4.17 12.06 1.53
C ARG A 127 4.14 11.41 0.17
N GLU A 128 5.30 10.89 -0.19
CA GLU A 128 5.48 10.08 -1.38
C GLU A 128 6.39 8.91 -0.98
N THR A 129 5.88 7.69 -1.07
CA THR A 129 6.60 6.52 -0.61
C THR A 129 6.56 5.40 -1.63
N PHE A 130 7.66 4.64 -1.68
CA PHE A 130 7.82 3.46 -2.49
C PHE A 130 8.21 2.28 -1.61
N ASP A 131 7.51 1.16 -1.77
CA ASP A 131 7.87 -0.12 -1.18
C ASP A 131 8.14 -1.11 -2.31
N TYR A 132 9.35 -1.65 -2.34
CA TYR A 132 9.77 -2.65 -3.32
C TYR A 132 9.99 -3.99 -2.63
N TYR A 133 9.58 -5.04 -3.28
CA TYR A 133 9.82 -6.39 -2.84
C TYR A 133 10.32 -7.23 -4.01
N ILE A 134 11.37 -7.99 -3.77
CA ILE A 134 11.86 -9.04 -4.67
C ILE A 134 12.08 -10.29 -3.83
N GLY A 135 11.48 -11.40 -4.24
CA GLY A 135 11.61 -12.65 -3.55
C GLY A 135 11.66 -13.84 -4.49
N GLY A 136 12.28 -14.89 -4.03
CA GLY A 136 12.34 -16.14 -4.75
C GLY A 136 12.39 -17.30 -3.79
N ASN A 137 11.77 -18.40 -4.18
CA ASN A 137 11.85 -19.66 -3.48
C ASN A 137 12.07 -20.79 -4.45
N THR A 138 12.85 -21.77 -4.04
CA THR A 138 13.06 -23.00 -4.80
C THR A 138 12.98 -24.21 -3.89
N ASN A 139 12.49 -25.31 -4.44
CA ASN A 139 12.50 -26.61 -3.81
C ASN A 139 13.05 -27.64 -4.79
N VAL A 140 13.99 -28.43 -4.32
CA VAL A 140 14.62 -29.51 -5.12
C VAL A 140 14.43 -30.82 -4.39
N ASN A 141 13.76 -31.77 -5.05
CA ASN A 141 13.57 -33.12 -4.56
C ASN A 141 14.65 -34.04 -5.15
N LEU A 142 15.56 -34.46 -4.30
CA LEU A 142 16.63 -35.36 -4.66
C LEU A 142 16.20 -36.84 -4.49
N PRO A 143 16.95 -37.81 -5.10
CA PRO A 143 16.83 -39.22 -4.76
C PRO A 143 16.99 -39.44 -3.25
N TRP A 144 16.50 -40.59 -2.76
CA TRP A 144 16.58 -41.01 -1.34
C TRP A 144 15.68 -40.17 -0.39
N GLN A 145 14.62 -39.56 -0.90
CA GLN A 145 13.67 -38.77 -0.11
C GLN A 145 14.29 -37.53 0.55
N ILE A 146 15.35 -36.99 -0.02
CA ILE A 146 15.96 -35.74 0.44
C ILE A 146 15.32 -34.58 -0.33
N SER A 147 14.88 -33.57 0.37
CA SER A 147 14.46 -32.30 -0.23
C SER A 147 15.24 -31.12 0.32
N ILE A 148 15.61 -30.21 -0.57
CA ILE A 148 16.29 -28.96 -0.26
C ILE A 148 15.37 -27.83 -0.67
N SER A 149 15.03 -26.97 0.30
CA SER A 149 14.28 -25.74 0.04
C SER A 149 15.08 -24.53 0.46
N THR A 150 14.98 -23.47 -0.31
CA THR A 150 15.57 -22.18 0.04
C THR A 150 14.69 -21.04 -0.45
N ASP A 151 14.65 -19.97 0.32
CA ASP A 151 13.95 -18.74 -0.04
C ASP A 151 14.83 -17.52 0.26
N ILE A 152 14.68 -16.51 -0.58
CA ILE A 152 15.24 -15.18 -0.40
C ILE A 152 14.17 -14.14 -0.52
N ASN A 153 14.17 -13.18 0.39
CA ASN A 153 13.19 -12.10 0.46
C ASN A 153 13.92 -10.77 0.68
N CYS A 154 13.83 -9.88 -0.28
CA CYS A 154 14.41 -8.54 -0.23
C CYS A 154 13.30 -7.50 -0.19
N ARG A 155 13.33 -6.62 0.81
CA ARG A 155 12.40 -5.50 0.96
C ARG A 155 13.18 -4.21 1.00
N PHE A 156 12.71 -3.25 0.23
CA PHE A 156 13.30 -1.92 0.15
C PHE A 156 12.20 -0.89 0.34
N LYS A 157 12.49 0.17 1.07
CA LYS A 157 11.57 1.26 1.36
C LYS A 157 12.22 2.57 1.03
N ASP A 158 11.49 3.48 0.41
CA ASP A 158 11.92 4.83 0.08
C ASP A 158 10.83 5.86 0.36
N GLY A 159 11.22 7.11 0.63
CA GLY A 159 10.30 8.22 0.92
C GLY A 159 9.77 8.25 2.35
N TYR A 160 10.22 7.39 3.25
CA TYR A 160 9.82 7.41 4.65
C TYR A 160 10.72 8.35 5.46
N THR A 161 10.14 9.07 6.42
CA THR A 161 10.86 9.95 7.34
C THR A 161 11.35 9.21 8.59
N GLY A 162 12.38 9.73 9.26
CA GLY A 162 12.80 9.25 10.57
C GLY A 162 13.55 7.92 10.57
N GLY A 163 14.31 7.60 9.52
CA GLY A 163 15.12 6.37 9.47
C GLY A 163 14.34 5.09 9.20
N LEU A 164 13.08 5.22 8.75
CA LEU A 164 12.20 4.09 8.40
C LEU A 164 12.45 3.52 6.99
N ASN A 165 13.43 4.07 6.26
CA ASN A 165 13.92 3.52 4.98
C ASN A 165 14.83 2.33 5.25
N ASN A 166 14.31 1.28 5.89
CA ASN A 166 15.09 0.09 6.19
C ASN A 166 14.99 -0.91 5.04
N ASN A 167 16.16 -1.27 4.51
CA ASN A 167 16.29 -2.38 3.57
C ASN A 167 16.50 -3.66 4.36
N GLU A 168 15.79 -4.69 4.01
CA GLU A 168 15.82 -5.99 4.67
C GLU A 168 16.08 -7.07 3.63
N VAL A 169 17.04 -7.92 3.92
CA VAL A 169 17.30 -9.14 3.13
C VAL A 169 17.28 -10.33 4.07
N LEU A 170 16.34 -11.23 3.83
CA LEU A 170 16.19 -12.48 4.57
C LEU A 170 16.45 -13.65 3.62
N TRP A 171 17.30 -14.56 4.06
CA TRP A 171 17.57 -15.80 3.36
C TRP A 171 17.41 -16.98 4.32
N ASN A 172 16.65 -17.97 3.87
CA ASN A 172 16.45 -19.22 4.60
C ASN A 172 16.81 -20.40 3.71
N ALA A 173 17.32 -21.46 4.32
CA ALA A 173 17.57 -22.72 3.67
C ALA A 173 17.25 -23.87 4.62
N GLN A 174 16.66 -24.93 4.07
CA GLN A 174 16.26 -26.12 4.82
C GLN A 174 16.60 -27.37 4.01
N ILE A 175 17.06 -28.39 4.71
CA ILE A 175 17.24 -29.75 4.18
C ILE A 175 16.38 -30.67 5.04
N SER A 176 15.60 -31.50 4.39
CA SER A 176 14.73 -32.50 5.04
C SER A 176 14.82 -33.86 4.36
N LYS A 177 14.52 -34.91 5.12
CA LYS A 177 14.49 -36.30 4.67
C LYS A 177 13.22 -36.97 5.15
#